data_10318eb7bc29c7a2aa1edbb4ff06f2c6
#
_entry.id   10318eb7bc29c7a2aa1edbb4ff06f2c6
#
_cell.length_a   1.000
_cell.length_b   1.000
_cell.length_c   1.000
_cell.angle_alpha   90.00
_cell.angle_beta   90.00
_cell.angle_gamma   90.00
#
_symmetry.space_group_name_H-M   'P 1'
#
loop_
_entity.id
_entity.type
_entity.pdbx_description
1 polymer ?
#
loop_
_entity_poly.entity_id
_entity_poly.type
_entity_poly.pdbx_seq_one_letter_code
_entity_poly.pdbx_strand_id
1 'polypeptide(L)'
;LGGGGIGQVWGETTSEEAIKTVHSALDHGINHFDVAPMYGKGEAERIIGKSLNGLDADDLLFTTKCQLGTLPDTEVYDKLNDSLTRSLDNMKLEKVNLFLLHSQLIEDNYKLYKFDEMRAKSATTLSCFFNAAIPAFERLQKEGKIDHWGIGGLGQEEAIIQALKHYQVPSAVQCVINPLNSAGAIGYVSEAFNP
;
A
#
# COMPACT_ATOMS: atom_id res chain seq x y z
N LEU A 1 -8.87 7.30 7.77
CA LEU A 1 -9.81 7.38 6.65
C LEU A 1 -9.29 6.57 5.47
N GLY A 2 -10.09 5.61 4.97
CA GLY A 2 -9.79 4.86 3.75
C GLY A 2 -10.10 5.67 2.49
N GLY A 3 -9.19 5.66 1.52
CA GLY A 3 -9.25 6.49 0.32
C GLY A 3 -10.15 5.99 -0.81
N GLY A 4 -10.75 4.79 -0.70
CA GLY A 4 -11.56 4.22 -1.78
C GLY A 4 -12.74 5.09 -2.17
N GLY A 5 -13.49 5.62 -1.20
CA GLY A 5 -14.64 6.49 -1.45
C GLY A 5 -14.26 7.83 -2.08
N ILE A 6 -13.29 8.54 -1.49
CA ILE A 6 -12.80 9.83 -2.02
C ILE A 6 -12.07 9.68 -3.38
N GLY A 7 -11.63 8.47 -3.71
CA GLY A 7 -11.05 8.11 -5.02
C GLY A 7 -12.07 7.54 -6.01
N GLN A 8 -13.37 7.62 -5.74
CA GLN A 8 -14.45 7.17 -6.63
C GLN A 8 -14.43 5.65 -6.95
N VAL A 9 -13.82 4.82 -6.08
CA VAL A 9 -13.78 3.35 -6.26
C VAL A 9 -15.18 2.73 -6.05
N TRP A 10 -15.97 3.33 -5.18
CA TRP A 10 -17.29 2.82 -4.76
C TRP A 10 -18.48 3.57 -5.38
N GLY A 11 -18.22 4.49 -6.29
CA GLY A 11 -19.22 5.31 -6.96
C GLY A 11 -18.71 6.72 -7.25
N GLU A 12 -19.50 7.49 -7.97
CA GLU A 12 -19.16 8.88 -8.30
C GLU A 12 -19.20 9.75 -7.04
N THR A 13 -18.18 10.57 -6.89
CA THR A 13 -18.03 11.56 -5.82
C THR A 13 -17.39 12.80 -6.42
N THR A 14 -17.92 13.98 -6.18
CA THR A 14 -17.28 15.23 -6.62
C THR A 14 -16.04 15.51 -5.78
N SER A 15 -15.06 16.24 -6.35
CA SER A 15 -13.87 16.66 -5.59
C SER A 15 -14.25 17.48 -4.35
N GLU A 16 -15.33 18.27 -4.42
CA GLU A 16 -15.81 19.10 -3.30
C GLU A 16 -16.35 18.23 -2.17
N GLU A 17 -17.15 17.21 -2.46
CA GLU A 17 -17.66 16.27 -1.45
C GLU A 17 -16.52 15.44 -0.83
N ALA A 18 -15.56 15.01 -1.65
CA ALA A 18 -14.40 14.28 -1.19
C ALA A 18 -13.53 15.13 -0.24
N ILE A 19 -13.27 16.40 -0.54
CA ILE A 19 -12.56 17.33 0.33
C ILE A 19 -13.33 17.57 1.64
N LYS A 20 -14.65 17.77 1.58
CA LYS A 20 -15.49 17.87 2.79
C LYS A 20 -15.42 16.63 3.66
N THR A 21 -15.33 15.44 3.04
CA THR A 21 -15.16 14.17 3.76
C THR A 21 -13.84 14.11 4.51
N VAL A 22 -12.75 14.55 3.87
CA VAL A 22 -11.42 14.62 4.52
C VAL A 22 -11.46 15.59 5.71
N HIS A 23 -11.99 16.80 5.51
CA HIS A 23 -12.09 17.80 6.59
C HIS A 23 -12.97 17.30 7.74
N SER A 24 -14.11 16.67 7.43
CA SER A 24 -14.96 16.07 8.47
C SER A 24 -14.23 14.97 9.25
N ALA A 25 -13.39 14.17 8.57
CA ALA A 25 -12.58 13.15 9.25
C ALA A 25 -11.57 13.80 10.23
N LEU A 26 -10.90 14.88 9.80
CA LEU A 26 -9.97 15.65 10.64
C LEU A 26 -10.69 16.25 11.87
N ASP A 27 -11.84 16.88 11.66
CA ASP A 27 -12.66 17.48 12.73
C ASP A 27 -13.11 16.45 13.79
N HIS A 28 -13.19 15.16 13.41
CA HIS A 28 -13.53 14.06 14.32
C HIS A 28 -12.29 13.29 14.84
N GLY A 29 -11.09 13.85 14.68
CA GLY A 29 -9.86 13.29 15.23
C GLY A 29 -9.29 12.10 14.45
N ILE A 30 -9.73 11.86 13.21
CA ILE A 30 -9.13 10.87 12.34
C ILE A 30 -7.85 11.48 11.74
N ASN A 31 -6.70 10.93 12.11
CA ASN A 31 -5.39 11.43 11.71
C ASN A 31 -4.61 10.48 10.77
N HIS A 32 -5.16 9.32 10.42
CA HIS A 32 -4.53 8.38 9.49
C HIS A 32 -5.34 8.28 8.18
N PHE A 33 -4.66 8.54 7.05
CA PHE A 33 -5.23 8.52 5.71
C PHE A 33 -4.56 7.41 4.90
N ASP A 34 -5.37 6.46 4.43
CA ASP A 34 -4.92 5.28 3.68
C ASP A 34 -5.39 5.38 2.23
N VAL A 35 -4.50 5.74 1.33
CA VAL A 35 -4.76 5.94 -0.10
C VAL A 35 -3.92 4.99 -0.97
N ALA A 36 -4.10 5.05 -2.26
CA ALA A 36 -3.28 4.34 -3.24
C ALA A 36 -3.41 4.98 -4.64
N PRO A 37 -2.38 4.85 -5.49
CA PRO A 37 -2.44 5.29 -6.89
C PRO A 37 -3.59 4.67 -7.69
N MET A 38 -4.03 3.47 -7.31
CA MET A 38 -5.14 2.78 -7.95
C MET A 38 -6.52 3.40 -7.61
N TYR A 39 -6.64 4.14 -6.53
CA TYR A 39 -7.91 4.73 -6.09
C TYR A 39 -8.24 5.96 -6.94
N GLY A 40 -9.07 5.73 -7.97
CA GLY A 40 -9.43 6.74 -8.95
C GLY A 40 -8.25 7.24 -9.80
N LYS A 41 -7.28 6.36 -10.10
CA LYS A 41 -6.06 6.73 -10.87
C LYS A 41 -5.34 7.94 -10.24
N GLY A 42 -5.13 7.87 -8.92
CA GLY A 42 -4.48 8.91 -8.13
C GLY A 42 -5.42 10.02 -7.65
N GLU A 43 -6.72 9.95 -7.91
CA GLU A 43 -7.66 10.99 -7.44
C GLU A 43 -7.71 11.05 -5.91
N ALA A 44 -7.73 9.91 -5.22
CA ALA A 44 -7.69 9.88 -3.76
C ALA A 44 -6.48 10.65 -3.20
N GLU A 45 -5.30 10.47 -3.79
CA GLU A 45 -4.07 11.17 -3.39
C GLU A 45 -4.16 12.68 -3.68
N ARG A 46 -4.69 13.06 -4.86
CA ARG A 46 -4.91 14.48 -5.20
C ARG A 46 -5.91 15.16 -4.28
N ILE A 47 -6.96 14.46 -3.86
CA ILE A 47 -7.92 14.96 -2.88
C ILE A 47 -7.24 15.22 -1.54
N ILE A 48 -6.39 14.31 -1.05
CA ILE A 48 -5.59 14.56 0.16
C ILE A 48 -4.73 15.82 -0.04
N GLY A 49 -3.97 15.95 -1.11
CA GLY A 49 -3.14 17.12 -1.37
C GLY A 49 -3.93 18.43 -1.43
N LYS A 50 -5.14 18.42 -1.99
CA LYS A 50 -6.03 19.60 -2.01
C LYS A 50 -6.59 19.93 -0.62
N SER A 51 -6.96 18.90 0.15
CA SER A 51 -7.57 19.06 1.46
C SER A 51 -6.61 19.59 2.52
N LEU A 52 -5.31 19.29 2.38
CA LEU A 52 -4.28 19.71 3.32
C LEU A 52 -3.72 21.12 3.01
N ASN A 53 -4.14 21.76 1.95
CA ASN A 53 -3.62 23.05 1.56
C ASN A 53 -3.84 24.11 2.66
N GLY A 54 -2.75 24.60 3.25
CA GLY A 54 -2.77 25.56 4.34
C GLY A 54 -3.03 24.99 5.75
N LEU A 55 -3.06 23.67 5.89
CA LEU A 55 -3.16 22.96 7.17
C LEU A 55 -1.78 22.47 7.62
N ASP A 56 -1.58 22.43 8.94
CA ASP A 56 -0.47 21.71 9.54
C ASP A 56 -0.76 20.20 9.48
N ALA A 57 0.18 19.45 8.95
CA ALA A 57 0.06 18.01 8.74
C ALA A 57 1.03 17.19 9.61
N ASP A 58 1.72 17.79 10.56
CA ASP A 58 2.78 17.16 11.35
C ASP A 58 2.27 15.97 12.18
N ASP A 59 1.04 16.04 12.68
CA ASP A 59 0.39 14.96 13.45
C ASP A 59 -0.40 13.98 12.58
N LEU A 60 -0.38 14.12 11.26
CA LEU A 60 -1.11 13.27 10.34
C LEU A 60 -0.25 12.14 9.80
N LEU A 61 -0.88 10.99 9.63
CA LEU A 61 -0.25 9.77 9.12
C LEU A 61 -0.78 9.44 7.73
N PHE A 62 0.13 9.19 6.79
CA PHE A 62 -0.21 8.88 5.41
C PHE A 62 0.32 7.52 5.02
N THR A 63 -0.57 6.70 4.47
CA THR A 63 -0.23 5.43 3.81
C THR A 63 -0.55 5.54 2.33
N THR A 64 0.43 5.21 1.50
CA THR A 64 0.20 4.93 0.07
C THR A 64 0.82 3.58 -0.31
N LYS A 65 0.63 3.16 -1.56
CA LYS A 65 0.90 1.79 -1.97
C LYS A 65 1.46 1.75 -3.38
N CYS A 66 2.15 0.64 -3.72
CA CYS A 66 2.57 0.36 -5.09
C CYS A 66 2.17 -1.05 -5.51
N GLN A 67 1.50 -1.16 -6.65
CA GLN A 67 1.35 -2.44 -7.33
C GLN A 67 2.63 -2.69 -8.15
N LEU A 68 3.52 -3.48 -7.58
CA LEU A 68 4.83 -3.76 -8.16
C LEU A 68 4.73 -4.75 -9.33
N GLY A 69 4.04 -5.87 -9.13
CA GLY A 69 4.11 -7.01 -10.03
C GLY A 69 5.39 -7.81 -9.84
N THR A 70 5.72 -8.67 -10.82
CA THR A 70 6.99 -9.39 -10.91
C THR A 70 7.84 -8.75 -12.00
N LEU A 71 8.97 -8.19 -11.62
CA LEU A 71 9.90 -7.47 -12.49
C LEU A 71 11.31 -8.06 -12.36
N PRO A 72 12.21 -7.81 -13.31
CA PRO A 72 13.64 -7.99 -13.11
C PRO A 72 14.12 -7.21 -11.87
N ASP A 73 15.00 -7.80 -11.07
CA ASP A 73 15.49 -7.21 -9.81
C ASP A 73 16.03 -5.80 -10.00
N THR A 74 16.68 -5.54 -11.14
CA THR A 74 17.26 -4.23 -11.50
C THR A 74 16.22 -3.12 -11.73
N GLU A 75 14.95 -3.46 -11.96
CA GLU A 75 13.87 -2.50 -12.27
C GLU A 75 12.98 -2.21 -11.06
N VAL A 76 13.09 -3.02 -10.00
CA VAL A 76 12.19 -2.95 -8.84
C VAL A 76 12.28 -1.63 -8.10
N TYR A 77 13.52 -1.16 -7.82
CA TYR A 77 13.71 0.11 -7.13
C TYR A 77 13.11 1.28 -7.91
N ASP A 78 13.41 1.37 -9.21
CA ASP A 78 12.91 2.47 -10.03
C ASP A 78 11.38 2.45 -10.10
N LYS A 79 10.76 1.29 -10.20
CA LYS A 79 9.31 1.14 -10.18
C LYS A 79 8.68 1.61 -8.88
N LEU A 80 9.25 1.24 -7.74
CA LEU A 80 8.76 1.67 -6.42
C LEU A 80 8.98 3.17 -6.22
N ASN A 81 10.17 3.67 -6.55
CA ASN A 81 10.51 5.07 -6.42
C ASN A 81 9.64 5.98 -7.31
N ASP A 82 9.41 5.60 -8.56
CA ASP A 82 8.55 6.37 -9.49
C ASP A 82 7.09 6.38 -9.02
N SER A 83 6.61 5.25 -8.49
CA SER A 83 5.25 5.18 -7.92
C SER A 83 5.13 6.11 -6.71
N LEU A 84 6.09 6.04 -5.79
CA LEU A 84 6.12 6.85 -4.58
C LEU A 84 6.25 8.34 -4.93
N THR A 85 7.13 8.71 -5.84
CA THR A 85 7.33 10.11 -6.26
C THR A 85 6.01 10.70 -6.78
N ARG A 86 5.31 9.98 -7.66
CA ARG A 86 3.98 10.44 -8.13
C ARG A 86 2.96 10.57 -7.01
N SER A 87 2.96 9.65 -6.05
CA SER A 87 2.07 9.71 -4.89
C SER A 87 2.36 10.94 -4.02
N LEU A 88 3.65 11.21 -3.74
CA LEU A 88 4.09 12.40 -3.00
C LEU A 88 3.69 13.69 -3.72
N ASP A 89 3.90 13.77 -5.04
CA ASP A 89 3.49 14.90 -5.86
C ASP A 89 1.98 15.14 -5.82
N ASN A 90 1.17 14.07 -5.90
CA ASN A 90 -0.27 14.14 -5.82
C ASN A 90 -0.73 14.66 -4.45
N MET A 91 -0.15 14.15 -3.38
CA MET A 91 -0.51 14.50 -2.00
C MET A 91 0.14 15.81 -1.52
N LYS A 92 1.12 16.35 -2.27
CA LYS A 92 1.92 17.52 -1.86
C LYS A 92 2.70 17.30 -0.56
N LEU A 93 3.25 16.09 -0.40
CA LEU A 93 4.03 15.67 0.75
C LEU A 93 5.48 15.42 0.34
N GLU A 94 6.42 15.58 1.27
CA GLU A 94 7.83 15.24 1.08
C GLU A 94 8.10 13.76 1.38
N LYS A 95 7.31 13.16 2.29
CA LYS A 95 7.39 11.75 2.67
C LYS A 95 6.02 11.20 3.06
N VAL A 96 5.92 9.86 3.15
CA VAL A 96 4.79 9.16 3.78
C VAL A 96 5.26 8.33 4.97
N ASN A 97 4.37 8.11 5.92
CA ASN A 97 4.67 7.30 7.11
C ASN A 97 4.74 5.80 6.77
N LEU A 98 3.88 5.33 5.86
CA LEU A 98 3.83 3.93 5.49
C LEU A 98 3.67 3.76 3.98
N PHE A 99 4.57 2.96 3.39
CA PHE A 99 4.50 2.59 1.98
C PHE A 99 4.34 1.07 1.84
N LEU A 100 3.24 0.64 1.23
CA LEU A 100 2.86 -0.77 1.16
C LEU A 100 3.08 -1.38 -0.23
N LEU A 101 3.56 -2.62 -0.25
CA LEU A 101 3.43 -3.48 -1.42
C LEU A 101 1.94 -3.82 -1.63
N HIS A 102 1.37 -3.41 -2.76
CA HIS A 102 -0.05 -3.60 -3.11
C HIS A 102 -0.25 -4.71 -4.15
N SER A 103 0.75 -5.55 -4.35
CA SER A 103 0.69 -6.74 -5.19
C SER A 103 0.25 -7.95 -4.39
N GLN A 104 -0.30 -8.92 -5.08
CA GLN A 104 -0.52 -10.25 -4.50
C GLN A 104 0.83 -10.92 -4.32
N LEU A 105 1.17 -11.33 -3.09
CA LEU A 105 2.40 -12.05 -2.81
C LEU A 105 2.20 -13.55 -3.05
N ILE A 106 3.07 -14.17 -3.84
CA ILE A 106 2.94 -15.56 -4.23
C ILE A 106 4.29 -16.28 -4.23
N GLU A 107 4.28 -17.59 -4.06
CA GLU A 107 5.44 -18.43 -4.32
C GLU A 107 5.84 -18.39 -5.81
N ASP A 108 7.12 -18.64 -6.13
CA ASP A 108 7.66 -18.45 -7.48
C ASP A 108 6.93 -19.27 -8.56
N ASN A 109 6.51 -20.48 -8.21
CA ASN A 109 5.84 -21.39 -9.13
C ASN A 109 4.32 -21.40 -9.00
N TYR A 110 3.74 -20.54 -8.15
CA TYR A 110 2.32 -20.49 -7.93
C TYR A 110 1.60 -19.89 -9.13
N LYS A 111 0.56 -20.54 -9.60
CA LYS A 111 -0.29 -20.07 -10.72
C LYS A 111 -1.53 -19.38 -10.16
N LEU A 112 -1.48 -18.06 -10.05
CA LEU A 112 -2.59 -17.26 -9.54
C LEU A 112 -3.67 -17.04 -10.59
N TYR A 113 -3.27 -16.80 -11.84
CA TYR A 113 -4.17 -16.56 -12.96
C TYR A 113 -3.93 -17.55 -14.11
N LYS A 114 -4.94 -17.69 -14.94
CA LYS A 114 -4.87 -18.49 -16.16
C LYS A 114 -3.82 -17.97 -17.15
N PHE A 115 -3.57 -16.63 -17.14
CA PHE A 115 -2.65 -15.96 -18.05
C PHE A 115 -1.45 -15.40 -17.29
N ASP A 116 -0.24 -15.72 -17.72
CA ASP A 116 1.03 -15.31 -17.11
C ASP A 116 1.23 -13.79 -17.12
N GLU A 117 0.73 -13.08 -18.16
CA GLU A 117 0.83 -11.61 -18.23
C GLU A 117 0.06 -10.91 -17.10
N MET A 118 -1.12 -11.42 -16.74
CA MET A 118 -1.89 -10.86 -15.61
C MET A 118 -1.19 -11.14 -14.29
N ARG A 119 -0.61 -12.32 -14.16
CA ARG A 119 0.20 -12.69 -13.00
C ARG A 119 1.38 -11.73 -12.82
N ALA A 120 2.18 -11.51 -13.87
CA ALA A 120 3.33 -10.62 -13.83
C ALA A 120 2.98 -9.16 -13.44
N LYS A 121 1.80 -8.68 -13.84
CA LYS A 121 1.36 -7.31 -13.52
C LYS A 121 0.79 -7.14 -12.11
N SER A 122 0.19 -8.19 -11.54
CA SER A 122 -0.61 -8.10 -10.31
C SER A 122 0.00 -8.84 -9.11
N ALA A 123 0.93 -9.74 -9.35
CA ALA A 123 1.55 -10.56 -8.33
C ALA A 123 3.06 -10.34 -8.26
N THR A 124 3.61 -10.32 -7.06
CA THR A 124 5.04 -10.29 -6.77
C THR A 124 5.43 -11.64 -6.21
N THR A 125 6.40 -12.30 -6.84
CA THR A 125 6.93 -13.58 -6.36
C THR A 125 7.78 -13.38 -5.12
N LEU A 126 7.91 -14.43 -4.28
CA LEU A 126 8.77 -14.39 -3.09
C LEU A 126 10.23 -14.09 -3.44
N SER A 127 10.76 -14.64 -4.53
CA SER A 127 12.12 -14.31 -4.97
C SER A 127 12.28 -12.82 -5.26
N CYS A 128 11.37 -12.24 -6.05
CA CYS A 128 11.38 -10.80 -6.34
C CYS A 128 11.19 -9.96 -5.06
N PHE A 129 10.32 -10.40 -4.16
CA PHE A 129 10.08 -9.72 -2.90
C PHE A 129 11.32 -9.69 -2.01
N PHE A 130 11.94 -10.85 -1.75
CA PHE A 130 13.10 -10.94 -0.86
C PHE A 130 14.37 -10.34 -1.47
N ASN A 131 14.63 -10.61 -2.75
CA ASN A 131 15.89 -10.22 -3.38
C ASN A 131 15.92 -8.76 -3.83
N ALA A 132 14.77 -8.17 -4.16
CA ALA A 132 14.73 -6.84 -4.76
C ALA A 132 13.77 -5.87 -4.09
N ALA A 133 12.53 -6.29 -3.73
CA ALA A 133 11.56 -5.35 -3.16
C ALA A 133 11.95 -4.92 -1.75
N ILE A 134 12.35 -5.82 -0.86
CA ILE A 134 12.81 -5.46 0.50
C ILE A 134 14.00 -4.50 0.44
N PRO A 135 15.11 -4.80 -0.27
CA PRO A 135 16.22 -3.84 -0.39
C PRO A 135 15.81 -2.49 -0.97
N ALA A 136 14.85 -2.46 -1.90
CA ALA A 136 14.36 -1.22 -2.48
C ALA A 136 13.53 -0.40 -1.47
N PHE A 137 12.66 -1.02 -0.67
CA PHE A 137 11.94 -0.35 0.42
C PHE A 137 12.88 0.21 1.47
N GLU A 138 13.88 -0.58 1.91
CA GLU A 138 14.88 -0.13 2.87
C GLU A 138 15.71 1.05 2.34
N ARG A 139 16.00 1.06 1.04
CA ARG A 139 16.66 2.18 0.40
C ARG A 139 15.79 3.45 0.43
N LEU A 140 14.50 3.36 0.09
CA LEU A 140 13.56 4.49 0.17
C LEU A 140 13.43 5.02 1.59
N GLN A 141 13.47 4.14 2.59
CA GLN A 141 13.47 4.51 4.01
C GLN A 141 14.76 5.25 4.40
N LYS A 142 15.93 4.78 3.97
CA LYS A 142 17.22 5.47 4.18
C LYS A 142 17.29 6.82 3.47
N GLU A 143 16.63 6.97 2.33
CA GLU A 143 16.49 8.23 1.60
C GLU A 143 15.51 9.21 2.26
N GLY A 144 14.81 8.79 3.33
CA GLY A 144 13.88 9.63 4.09
C GLY A 144 12.54 9.86 3.38
N LYS A 145 12.23 9.10 2.32
CA LYS A 145 10.98 9.23 1.57
C LYS A 145 9.80 8.50 2.23
N ILE A 146 10.10 7.52 3.07
CA ILE A 146 9.12 6.76 3.84
C ILE A 146 9.66 6.55 5.27
N ASP A 147 8.76 6.52 6.27
CA ASP A 147 9.16 6.17 7.63
C ASP A 147 9.19 4.64 7.81
N HIS A 148 8.22 3.94 7.24
CA HIS A 148 8.05 2.49 7.33
C HIS A 148 7.59 1.90 6.00
N TRP A 149 7.85 0.61 5.82
CA TRP A 149 7.30 -0.17 4.72
C TRP A 149 6.51 -1.40 5.22
N GLY A 150 5.65 -1.94 4.37
CA GLY A 150 4.86 -3.10 4.71
C GLY A 150 4.25 -3.79 3.49
N ILE A 151 3.35 -4.73 3.75
CA ILE A 151 2.67 -5.51 2.71
C ILE A 151 1.14 -5.38 2.82
N GLY A 152 0.47 -5.46 1.68
CA GLY A 152 -0.99 -5.40 1.59
C GLY A 152 -1.71 -6.68 2.01
N GLY A 153 -1.00 -7.73 2.47
CA GLY A 153 -1.62 -8.98 2.92
C GLY A 153 -2.51 -9.64 1.88
N LEU A 154 -2.19 -9.47 0.61
CA LEU A 154 -2.91 -10.03 -0.53
C LEU A 154 -2.08 -11.15 -1.16
N GLY A 155 -2.74 -12.21 -1.65
CA GLY A 155 -2.09 -13.28 -2.37
C GLY A 155 -2.23 -14.64 -1.69
N GLN A 156 -1.18 -15.43 -1.76
CA GLN A 156 -1.12 -16.77 -1.20
C GLN A 156 -0.77 -16.70 0.29
N GLU A 157 -1.54 -17.39 1.13
CA GLU A 157 -1.38 -17.38 2.59
C GLU A 157 0.03 -17.77 3.01
N GLU A 158 0.56 -18.86 2.45
CA GLU A 158 1.89 -19.36 2.75
C GLU A 158 3.01 -18.37 2.40
N ALA A 159 2.84 -17.63 1.29
CA ALA A 159 3.78 -16.60 0.89
C ALA A 159 3.75 -15.40 1.84
N ILE A 160 2.56 -15.00 2.30
CA ILE A 160 2.39 -13.93 3.30
C ILE A 160 3.04 -14.33 4.62
N ILE A 161 2.80 -15.55 5.09
CA ILE A 161 3.42 -16.09 6.33
C ILE A 161 4.95 -16.11 6.20
N GLN A 162 5.50 -16.56 5.06
CA GLN A 162 6.94 -16.54 4.83
C GLN A 162 7.51 -15.11 4.87
N ALA A 163 6.82 -14.14 4.28
CA ALA A 163 7.24 -12.73 4.34
C ALA A 163 7.24 -12.17 5.77
N LEU A 164 6.25 -12.54 6.60
CA LEU A 164 6.13 -12.10 7.98
C LEU A 164 7.13 -12.79 8.94
N LYS A 165 7.62 -13.97 8.58
CA LYS A 165 8.62 -14.73 9.34
C LYS A 165 10.07 -14.49 8.85
N HIS A 166 10.27 -13.66 7.83
CA HIS A 166 11.60 -13.30 7.33
C HIS A 166 12.37 -12.46 8.36
N TYR A 167 13.71 -12.50 8.36
CA TYR A 167 14.54 -11.70 9.27
C TYR A 167 14.40 -10.18 9.06
N GLN A 168 14.09 -9.75 7.85
CA GLN A 168 13.70 -8.37 7.52
C GLN A 168 12.17 -8.35 7.40
N VAL A 169 11.50 -8.17 8.54
CA VAL A 169 10.04 -8.19 8.60
C VAL A 169 9.44 -6.86 8.16
N PRO A 170 8.32 -6.85 7.43
CA PRO A 170 7.56 -5.64 7.19
C PRO A 170 7.08 -5.02 8.51
N SER A 171 7.12 -3.69 8.61
CA SER A 171 6.63 -2.95 9.79
C SER A 171 5.11 -3.05 9.94
N ALA A 172 4.40 -3.34 8.87
CA ALA A 172 2.94 -3.45 8.85
C ALA A 172 2.47 -4.50 7.84
N VAL A 173 1.37 -5.16 8.18
CA VAL A 173 0.56 -5.94 7.26
C VAL A 173 -0.86 -5.40 7.27
N GLN A 174 -1.39 -5.07 6.09
CA GLN A 174 -2.78 -4.68 5.92
C GLN A 174 -3.53 -5.89 5.37
N CYS A 175 -4.59 -6.31 6.04
CA CYS A 175 -5.37 -7.47 5.60
C CYS A 175 -6.87 -7.22 5.70
N VAL A 176 -7.64 -7.99 4.93
CA VAL A 176 -9.10 -7.92 4.98
C VAL A 176 -9.60 -8.62 6.24
N ILE A 177 -10.10 -7.85 7.19
CA ILE A 177 -10.72 -8.38 8.42
C ILE A 177 -12.16 -7.87 8.50
N ASN A 178 -13.08 -8.78 8.69
CA ASN A 178 -14.49 -8.48 8.93
C ASN A 178 -15.14 -9.58 9.80
N PRO A 179 -16.34 -9.34 10.37
CA PRO A 179 -16.99 -10.31 11.24
C PRO A 179 -17.27 -11.68 10.61
N LEU A 180 -17.33 -11.76 9.29
CA LEU A 180 -17.56 -13.00 8.56
C LEU A 180 -16.27 -13.76 8.26
N ASN A 181 -15.11 -13.15 8.52
CA ASN A 181 -13.79 -13.70 8.17
C ASN A 181 -13.72 -14.23 6.72
N SER A 182 -14.36 -13.53 5.80
CA SER A 182 -14.56 -13.99 4.43
C SER A 182 -13.26 -14.18 3.63
N ALA A 183 -12.17 -13.53 4.04
CA ALA A 183 -10.86 -13.65 3.42
C ALA A 183 -9.90 -14.59 4.17
N GLY A 184 -10.33 -15.21 5.28
CA GLY A 184 -9.49 -16.08 6.10
C GLY A 184 -8.31 -15.38 6.79
N ALA A 185 -8.20 -14.05 6.66
CA ALA A 185 -7.03 -13.28 7.09
C ALA A 185 -6.71 -13.38 8.58
N ILE A 186 -7.71 -13.63 9.43
CA ILE A 186 -7.54 -13.77 10.88
C ILE A 186 -6.60 -14.96 11.19
N GLY A 187 -6.68 -16.05 10.42
CA GLY A 187 -5.86 -17.24 10.62
C GLY A 187 -4.36 -16.94 10.45
N TYR A 188 -3.95 -16.47 9.29
CA TYR A 188 -2.53 -16.24 9.00
C TYR A 188 -1.92 -15.06 9.77
N VAL A 189 -2.72 -14.01 10.06
CA VAL A 189 -2.25 -12.92 10.91
C VAL A 189 -2.01 -13.44 12.33
N SER A 190 -2.94 -14.22 12.88
CA SER A 190 -2.78 -14.83 14.21
C SER A 190 -1.57 -15.76 14.26
N GLU A 191 -1.33 -16.58 13.24
CA GLU A 191 -0.15 -17.45 13.14
C GLU A 191 1.16 -16.66 13.09
N ALA A 192 1.20 -15.53 12.36
CA ALA A 192 2.40 -14.72 12.23
C ALA A 192 2.80 -14.01 13.53
N PHE A 193 1.83 -13.61 14.36
CA PHE A 193 2.07 -12.86 15.60
C PHE A 193 2.03 -13.71 16.88
N ASN A 194 1.69 -15.00 16.78
CA ASN A 194 1.75 -15.98 17.88
C ASN A 194 2.69 -17.12 17.47
N PRO A 195 4.02 -16.93 17.53
CA PRO A 195 5.00 -17.96 17.17
C PRO A 195 5.01 -19.14 18.17
#